data_d7b4760a9d09a7528e6d46dc28fd5d7d
#
_entry.id   d7b4760a9d09a7528e6d46dc28fd5d7d
#
_cell.length_a   1.000
_cell.length_b   1.000
_cell.length_c   1.000
_cell.angle_alpha   90.00
_cell.angle_beta   90.00
_cell.angle_gamma   90.00
#
_symmetry.space_group_name_H-M   'P 1'
#
loop_
_entity.id
_entity.type
_entity.pdbx_description
1 polymer ?
#
loop_
_entity_poly.entity_id
_entity_poly.type
_entity_poly.pdbx_seq_one_letter_code
_entity_poly.pdbx_strand_id
1 'polypeptide(L)'
;MRYCVDIDGTICTPTVGRGYEKAQPWSDRISTINKLYDEGNHITYFTARGMGRFSDDPDASVKASALLFDLTEQQLKDWGCKYNDLILGKPHADIFIDDKGIQCDDFFNDNGS
;
A
#
# COMPACT_ATOMS: atom_id res chain seq x y z
N MET A 1 12.38 4.35 12.81
CA MET A 1 12.08 3.00 12.29
C MET A 1 11.68 3.05 10.83
N ARG A 2 11.70 1.93 10.16
CA ARG A 2 11.23 1.82 8.77
C ARG A 2 9.95 0.99 8.74
N TYR A 3 8.91 1.56 8.14
CA TYR A 3 7.62 0.89 7.98
C TYR A 3 7.36 0.65 6.50
N CYS A 4 6.94 -0.56 6.16
CA CYS A 4 6.49 -0.91 4.82
C CYS A 4 4.98 -1.16 4.91
N VAL A 5 4.19 -0.35 4.21
CA VAL A 5 2.74 -0.29 4.37
C VAL A 5 2.06 -0.65 3.06
N ASP A 6 1.14 -1.59 3.10
CA ASP A 6 0.30 -1.93 1.96
C ASP A 6 -0.73 -0.82 1.68
N ILE A 7 -1.36 -0.85 0.53
CA ILE A 7 -2.34 0.17 0.12
C ILE A 7 -3.76 -0.38 0.20
N ASP A 8 -4.18 -1.18 -0.78
CA ASP A 8 -5.57 -1.66 -0.87
C ASP A 8 -5.91 -2.59 0.30
N GLY A 9 -7.01 -2.29 0.99
CA GLY A 9 -7.42 -3.04 2.18
C GLY A 9 -6.63 -2.67 3.44
N THR A 10 -5.68 -1.76 3.37
CA THR A 10 -4.85 -1.32 4.51
C THR A 10 -5.04 0.16 4.81
N ILE A 11 -4.92 1.05 3.82
CA ILE A 11 -5.19 2.48 3.98
C ILE A 11 -6.36 2.98 3.14
N CYS A 12 -6.97 2.10 2.36
CA CYS A 12 -8.13 2.40 1.54
C CYS A 12 -8.97 1.14 1.37
N THR A 13 -10.12 1.29 0.72
CA THR A 13 -11.01 0.16 0.46
C THR A 13 -10.31 -0.91 -0.39
N PRO A 14 -10.64 -2.21 -0.17
CA PRO A 14 -10.20 -3.26 -1.08
C PRO A 14 -10.75 -3.01 -2.49
N THR A 15 -9.97 -3.38 -3.49
CA THR A 15 -10.31 -3.12 -4.90
C THR A 15 -10.62 -4.38 -5.69
N VAL A 16 -10.86 -5.50 -5.03
CA VAL A 16 -11.16 -6.78 -5.68
C VAL A 16 -12.39 -6.64 -6.58
N GLY A 17 -12.23 -7.00 -7.85
CA GLY A 17 -13.31 -6.93 -8.84
C GLY A 17 -13.69 -5.52 -9.29
N ARG A 18 -12.92 -4.50 -8.89
CA ARG A 18 -13.15 -3.09 -9.24
C ARG A 18 -11.86 -2.45 -9.73
N GLY A 19 -11.99 -1.33 -10.43
CA GLY A 19 -10.82 -0.55 -10.82
C GLY A 19 -10.15 0.13 -9.62
N TYR A 20 -8.83 0.24 -9.65
CA TYR A 20 -8.09 0.91 -8.57
C TYR A 20 -8.48 2.38 -8.44
N GLU A 21 -8.92 3.01 -9.50
CA GLU A 21 -9.38 4.39 -9.53
C GLU A 21 -10.59 4.64 -8.64
N LYS A 22 -11.30 3.59 -8.24
CA LYS A 22 -12.49 3.66 -7.38
C LYS A 22 -12.18 3.47 -5.89
N ALA A 23 -10.92 3.25 -5.54
CA ALA A 23 -10.52 3.08 -4.14
C ALA A 23 -10.85 4.34 -3.34
N GLN A 24 -11.41 4.15 -2.13
CA GLN A 24 -11.75 5.24 -1.22
C GLN A 24 -10.79 5.24 -0.04
N PRO A 25 -10.18 6.38 0.31
CA PRO A 25 -9.20 6.43 1.38
C PRO A 25 -9.84 6.26 2.76
N TRP A 26 -9.11 5.60 3.66
CA TRP A 26 -9.45 5.55 5.08
C TRP A 26 -8.61 6.59 5.81
N SER A 27 -9.17 7.78 5.97
CA SER A 27 -8.46 8.96 6.47
C SER A 27 -7.80 8.74 7.82
N ASP A 28 -8.45 7.99 8.72
CA ASP A 28 -7.91 7.72 10.05
C ASP A 28 -6.59 6.95 9.98
N ARG A 29 -6.54 5.95 9.12
CA ARG A 29 -5.34 5.12 8.94
C ARG A 29 -4.23 5.91 8.26
N ILE A 30 -4.57 6.70 7.26
CA ILE A 30 -3.62 7.60 6.59
C ILE A 30 -3.04 8.59 7.59
N SER A 31 -3.88 9.16 8.46
CA SER A 31 -3.44 10.08 9.50
C SER A 31 -2.44 9.43 10.47
N THR A 32 -2.68 8.18 10.85
CA THR A 32 -1.76 7.42 11.70
C THR A 32 -0.39 7.25 11.04
N ILE A 33 -0.36 6.86 9.78
CA ILE A 33 0.89 6.70 9.04
C ILE A 33 1.60 8.04 8.84
N ASN A 34 0.85 9.10 8.54
CA ASN A 34 1.41 10.45 8.40
C ASN A 34 2.06 10.93 9.70
N LYS A 35 1.47 10.60 10.85
CA LYS A 35 2.06 10.91 12.14
C LYS A 35 3.39 10.21 12.34
N LEU A 36 3.48 8.94 11.95
CA LEU A 36 4.75 8.21 12.00
C LEU A 36 5.81 8.88 11.10
N TYR A 37 5.41 9.32 9.92
CA TYR A 37 6.30 10.07 9.02
C TYR A 37 6.80 11.35 9.69
N ASP A 38 5.89 12.12 10.28
CA ASP A 38 6.22 13.38 10.93
C ASP A 38 7.15 13.18 12.14
N GLU A 39 7.08 12.02 12.78
CA GLU A 39 7.95 11.63 13.90
C GLU A 39 9.35 11.17 13.46
N GLY A 40 9.63 11.21 12.16
CA GLY A 40 10.95 10.88 11.62
C GLY A 40 11.11 9.44 11.15
N ASN A 41 10.03 8.66 11.10
CA ASN A 41 10.09 7.30 10.58
C ASN A 41 10.10 7.29 9.06
N HIS A 42 10.78 6.29 8.47
CA HIS A 42 10.81 6.08 7.03
C HIS A 42 9.58 5.27 6.62
N ILE A 43 8.79 5.80 5.70
CA ILE A 43 7.56 5.16 5.22
C ILE A 43 7.74 4.74 3.76
N THR A 44 7.51 3.45 3.49
CA THR A 44 7.42 2.91 2.14
C THR A 44 6.01 2.37 1.92
N TYR A 45 5.31 2.87 0.91
CA TYR A 45 4.08 2.21 0.46
C TYR A 45 4.44 1.14 -0.57
N PHE A 46 3.98 -0.08 -0.34
CA PHE A 46 4.31 -1.25 -1.13
C PHE A 46 3.04 -1.98 -1.52
N THR A 47 2.78 -2.13 -2.82
CA THR A 47 1.50 -2.63 -3.30
C THR A 47 1.64 -3.72 -4.35
N ALA A 48 0.69 -4.65 -4.33
CA ALA A 48 0.55 -5.70 -5.34
C ALA A 48 -0.34 -5.28 -6.51
N ARG A 49 -0.69 -4.00 -6.64
CA ARG A 49 -1.53 -3.51 -7.73
C ARG A 49 -0.99 -3.97 -9.08
N GLY A 50 -1.84 -4.58 -9.90
CA GLY A 50 -1.49 -5.08 -11.22
C GLY A 50 -0.78 -6.43 -11.23
N MET A 51 -0.27 -6.90 -10.09
CA MET A 51 0.48 -8.16 -10.04
C MET A 51 -0.38 -9.38 -10.39
N GLY A 52 -1.65 -9.36 -10.03
CA GLY A 52 -2.58 -10.42 -10.38
C GLY A 52 -2.78 -10.61 -11.89
N ARG A 53 -2.61 -9.54 -12.68
CA ARG A 53 -2.70 -9.60 -14.15
C ARG A 53 -1.51 -10.33 -14.78
N PHE A 54 -0.38 -10.33 -14.08
CA PHE A 54 0.88 -10.84 -14.59
C PHE A 54 1.43 -11.96 -13.70
N SER A 55 0.55 -12.68 -12.99
CA SER A 55 0.96 -13.58 -11.89
C SER A 55 1.96 -14.65 -12.28
N ASP A 56 2.00 -15.11 -13.53
CA ASP A 56 2.98 -16.10 -13.98
C ASP A 56 4.08 -15.50 -14.86
N ASP A 57 4.16 -14.17 -14.92
CA ASP A 57 5.12 -13.47 -15.74
C ASP A 57 6.37 -13.11 -14.91
N PRO A 58 7.58 -13.50 -15.37
CA PRO A 58 8.80 -13.13 -14.62
C PRO A 58 9.06 -11.63 -14.55
N ASP A 59 8.47 -10.85 -15.45
CA ASP A 59 8.59 -9.38 -15.45
C ASP A 59 7.37 -8.69 -14.85
N ALA A 60 6.59 -9.38 -14.04
CA ALA A 60 5.33 -8.88 -13.49
C ALA A 60 5.49 -7.53 -12.76
N SER A 61 6.52 -7.37 -11.94
CA SER A 61 6.73 -6.13 -11.20
C SER A 61 7.00 -4.93 -12.11
N VAL A 62 7.76 -5.15 -13.18
CA VAL A 62 8.06 -4.09 -14.16
C VAL A 62 6.79 -3.69 -14.91
N LYS A 63 6.01 -4.66 -15.35
CA LYS A 63 4.78 -4.42 -16.10
C LYS A 63 3.72 -3.75 -15.24
N ALA A 64 3.54 -4.20 -14.01
CA ALA A 64 2.60 -3.60 -13.06
C ALA A 64 2.99 -2.15 -12.76
N SER A 65 4.26 -1.88 -12.53
CA SER A 65 4.76 -0.55 -12.28
C SER A 65 4.53 0.37 -13.48
N ALA A 66 4.87 -0.09 -14.68
CA ALA A 66 4.67 0.71 -15.90
C ALA A 66 3.19 1.07 -16.11
N LEU A 67 2.27 0.18 -15.74
CA LEU A 67 0.84 0.39 -15.96
C LEU A 67 0.19 1.27 -14.88
N LEU A 68 0.58 1.11 -13.62
CA LEU A 68 -0.21 1.62 -12.48
C LEU A 68 0.53 2.59 -11.55
N PHE A 69 1.82 2.86 -11.78
CA PHE A 69 2.59 3.72 -10.89
C PHE A 69 1.99 5.13 -10.81
N ASP A 70 1.75 5.75 -11.96
CA ASP A 70 1.27 7.14 -11.99
C ASP A 70 -0.09 7.29 -11.33
N LEU A 71 -1.00 6.36 -11.57
CA LEU A 71 -2.32 6.36 -10.93
C LEU A 71 -2.18 6.25 -9.41
N THR A 72 -1.36 5.32 -8.96
CA THR A 72 -1.16 5.08 -7.52
C THR A 72 -0.51 6.27 -6.83
N GLU A 73 0.51 6.84 -7.44
CA GLU A 73 1.18 8.04 -6.92
C GLU A 73 0.20 9.20 -6.80
N GLN A 74 -0.61 9.41 -7.83
CA GLN A 74 -1.60 10.49 -7.83
C GLN A 74 -2.64 10.31 -6.72
N GLN A 75 -3.11 9.07 -6.52
CA GLN A 75 -4.06 8.77 -5.43
C GLN A 75 -3.46 9.07 -4.06
N LEU A 76 -2.23 8.60 -3.79
CA LEU A 76 -1.57 8.86 -2.52
C LEU A 76 -1.42 10.37 -2.28
N LYS A 77 -1.10 11.11 -3.31
CA LYS A 77 -0.99 12.57 -3.25
C LYS A 77 -2.35 13.21 -2.95
N ASP A 78 -3.39 12.80 -3.66
CA ASP A 78 -4.74 13.33 -3.47
C ASP A 78 -5.29 13.01 -2.07
N TRP A 79 -4.90 11.88 -1.50
CA TRP A 79 -5.30 11.46 -0.16
C TRP A 79 -4.46 12.10 0.95
N GLY A 80 -3.46 12.91 0.59
CA GLY A 80 -2.60 13.56 1.57
C GLY A 80 -1.60 12.64 2.26
N CYS A 81 -1.25 11.52 1.65
CA CYS A 81 -0.29 10.58 2.21
C CYS A 81 1.12 11.16 2.21
N LYS A 82 1.83 11.01 3.33
CA LYS A 82 3.23 11.37 3.48
C LYS A 82 4.07 10.10 3.47
N TYR A 83 5.08 10.03 2.62
CA TYR A 83 5.91 8.83 2.50
C TYR A 83 7.25 9.17 1.85
N ASN A 84 8.20 8.24 1.97
CA ASN A 84 9.52 8.38 1.36
C ASN A 84 9.60 7.64 0.03
N ASP A 85 9.01 6.44 -0.04
CA ASP A 85 9.06 5.60 -1.23
C ASP A 85 7.70 5.01 -1.57
N LEU A 86 7.45 4.86 -2.86
CA LEU A 86 6.33 4.10 -3.39
C LEU A 86 6.89 3.01 -4.30
N ILE A 87 6.58 1.76 -3.96
CA ILE A 87 7.07 0.60 -4.71
C ILE A 87 5.88 -0.26 -5.12
N LEU A 88 5.74 -0.52 -6.41
CA LEU A 88 4.85 -1.53 -6.94
C LEU A 88 5.66 -2.82 -7.13
N GLY A 89 4.96 -3.95 -7.20
CA GLY A 89 5.64 -5.24 -7.40
C GLY A 89 5.63 -6.14 -6.18
N LYS A 90 4.83 -5.81 -5.16
CA LYS A 90 4.57 -6.74 -4.06
C LYS A 90 3.94 -8.01 -4.66
N PRO A 91 4.45 -9.21 -4.35
CA PRO A 91 3.89 -10.44 -4.89
C PRO A 91 2.38 -10.56 -4.62
N HIS A 92 1.64 -11.03 -5.61
CA HIS A 92 0.24 -11.38 -5.43
C HIS A 92 0.18 -12.74 -4.71
N ALA A 93 -0.21 -12.72 -3.44
CA ALA A 93 -0.24 -13.92 -2.61
C ALA A 93 -1.44 -13.87 -1.65
N ASP A 94 -1.90 -15.03 -1.23
CA ASP A 94 -2.97 -15.14 -0.26
C ASP A 94 -2.46 -14.98 1.17
N ILE A 95 -1.23 -15.42 1.44
CA ILE A 95 -0.62 -15.40 2.78
C ILE A 95 0.85 -14.96 2.66
N PHE A 96 1.26 -14.04 3.53
CA PHE A 96 2.65 -13.64 3.69
C PHE A 96 3.17 -14.18 5.02
N ILE A 97 4.24 -14.97 4.96
CA ILE A 97 4.86 -15.56 6.15
C ILE A 97 6.22 -14.92 6.32
N ASP A 98 6.39 -14.12 7.37
CA ASP A 98 7.66 -13.48 7.69
C ASP A 98 7.73 -13.19 9.19
N ASP A 99 8.85 -12.64 9.64
CA ASP A 99 9.12 -12.38 11.06
C ASP A 99 8.78 -10.95 11.49
N LYS A 100 8.35 -10.07 10.58
CA LYS A 100 8.19 -8.64 10.85
C LYS A 100 6.81 -8.09 10.57
N GLY A 101 5.97 -8.85 9.88
CA GLY A 101 4.65 -8.40 9.46
C GLY A 101 3.67 -8.30 10.61
N ILE A 102 2.82 -7.28 10.55
CA ILE A 102 1.68 -7.11 11.45
C ILE A 102 0.43 -7.02 10.59
N GLN A 103 -0.63 -7.72 10.96
CA GLN A 103 -1.90 -7.61 10.27
C GLN A 103 -2.44 -6.18 10.47
N CYS A 104 -2.92 -5.54 9.40
CA CYS A 104 -3.23 -4.11 9.41
C CYS A 104 -4.26 -3.71 10.47
N ASP A 105 -5.32 -4.49 10.66
CA ASP A 105 -6.35 -4.15 11.64
C ASP A 105 -5.77 -4.13 13.07
N ASP A 106 -4.90 -5.09 13.38
CA ASP A 106 -4.23 -5.13 14.68
C ASP A 106 -3.31 -3.92 14.86
N PHE A 107 -2.55 -3.57 13.83
CA PHE A 107 -1.66 -2.41 13.89
C PHE A 107 -2.43 -1.12 14.16
N PHE A 108 -3.49 -0.87 13.39
CA PHE A 108 -4.24 0.38 13.53
C PHE A 108 -5.07 0.44 14.81
N ASN A 109 -5.56 -0.69 15.29
CA ASN A 109 -6.24 -0.73 16.60
C ASN A 109 -5.29 -0.37 17.74
N ASP A 110 -4.05 -0.87 17.70
CA ASP A 110 -3.03 -0.59 18.73
C ASP A 110 -2.47 0.83 18.64
N ASN A 111 -2.58 1.50 17.49
CA ASN A 111 -2.01 2.82 17.25
C ASN A 111 -3.05 3.93 17.16
N GLY A 112 -4.20 3.75 17.78
CA GLY A 112 -5.13 4.83 18.03
C GLY A 112 -6.06 5.21 16.89
N SER A 113 -6.25 4.31 15.96
CA SER A 113 -7.20 4.59 14.86
C SER A 113 -8.51 3.86 15.00
#